data_b0f77eaf513b61bcb643b4446c79c5d4
#
_entry.id   b0f77eaf513b61bcb643b4446c79c5d4
#
_cell.length_a   1.000
_cell.length_b   1.000
_cell.length_c   1.000
_cell.angle_alpha   90.00
_cell.angle_beta   90.00
_cell.angle_gamma   90.00
#
_symmetry.space_group_name_H-M   'P 1'
#
loop_
_entity.id
_entity.type
_entity.pdbx_description
1 polymer ?
#
loop_
_entity_poly.entity_id
_entity_poly.type
_entity_poly.pdbx_seq_one_letter_code
_entity_poly.pdbx_strand_id
1 'polypeptide(L)'
;MTDTIFSKIVRREIPADIVYEDDEVLAFRDLNPQAPVHVLFIPKQPMATLNDATAGDAELLGKLLLATAAYAKQEGFAEQGYRTVINANEDGGQTVYHLHVHLLAGRRMHWPPG
;
A
#
# COMPACT_ATOMS: atom_id res chain seq x y z
N MET A 1 -18.75 -9.78 0.51
CA MET A 1 -17.41 -9.34 0.11
C MET A 1 -16.45 -10.52 0.15
N THR A 2 -15.64 -10.63 -0.87
CA THR A 2 -14.67 -11.70 -0.96
C THR A 2 -13.51 -11.45 0.00
N ASP A 3 -13.17 -12.48 0.78
CA ASP A 3 -12.03 -12.43 1.66
C ASP A 3 -10.75 -12.51 0.84
N THR A 4 -9.74 -11.73 1.20
CA THR A 4 -8.45 -11.75 0.54
C THR A 4 -7.34 -12.09 1.54
N ILE A 5 -6.15 -12.39 1.00
CA ILE A 5 -4.98 -12.60 1.86
C ILE A 5 -4.70 -11.36 2.72
N PHE A 6 -4.98 -10.14 2.22
CA PHE A 6 -4.78 -8.91 2.98
C PHE A 6 -5.82 -8.77 4.10
N SER A 7 -7.08 -9.16 3.86
CA SER A 7 -8.09 -9.21 4.92
C SER A 7 -7.64 -10.11 6.06
N LYS A 8 -7.03 -11.25 5.71
CA LYS A 8 -6.53 -12.21 6.70
C LYS A 8 -5.35 -11.64 7.50
N ILE A 9 -4.49 -10.86 6.84
CA ILE A 9 -3.39 -10.18 7.54
C ILE A 9 -3.94 -9.18 8.55
N VAL A 10 -4.94 -8.39 8.15
CA VAL A 10 -5.59 -7.42 9.05
C VAL A 10 -6.13 -8.13 10.30
N ARG A 11 -6.73 -9.31 10.15
CA ARG A 11 -7.30 -10.07 11.25
C ARG A 11 -6.28 -10.94 12.00
N ARG A 12 -5.01 -10.88 11.64
CA ARG A 12 -3.94 -11.69 12.24
C ARG A 12 -4.12 -13.19 12.04
N GLU A 13 -4.82 -13.59 10.98
CA GLU A 13 -5.02 -15.00 10.66
C GLU A 13 -3.82 -15.60 9.94
N ILE A 14 -3.05 -14.77 9.23
CA ILE A 14 -1.80 -15.18 8.60
C ILE A 14 -0.71 -14.16 8.95
N PRO A 15 0.56 -14.61 9.00
CA PRO A 15 1.66 -13.72 9.37
C PRO A 15 2.03 -12.74 8.26
N ALA A 16 2.58 -11.59 8.65
CA ALA A 16 3.17 -10.62 7.75
C ALA A 16 4.23 -9.82 8.52
N ASP A 17 5.18 -9.26 7.78
CA ASP A 17 6.20 -8.40 8.37
C ASP A 17 5.67 -6.97 8.44
N ILE A 18 4.92 -6.68 9.51
CA ILE A 18 4.25 -5.40 9.70
C ILE A 18 5.26 -4.34 10.10
N VAL A 19 5.26 -3.21 9.39
CA VAL A 19 6.19 -2.10 9.63
C VAL A 19 5.51 -0.84 10.14
N TYR A 20 4.18 -0.74 9.98
CA TYR A 20 3.40 0.39 10.46
C TYR A 20 1.96 -0.04 10.69
N GLU A 21 1.33 0.52 11.70
CA GLU A 21 -0.08 0.23 11.98
C GLU A 21 -0.68 1.34 12.83
N ASP A 22 -1.90 1.74 12.46
CA ASP A 22 -2.75 2.57 13.30
C ASP A 22 -4.18 2.03 13.23
N ASP A 23 -5.19 2.79 13.71
CA ASP A 23 -6.57 2.31 13.75
C ASP A 23 -7.15 2.00 12.37
N GLU A 24 -6.65 2.67 11.32
CA GLU A 24 -7.25 2.59 9.99
C GLU A 24 -6.32 2.02 8.91
N VAL A 25 -5.01 2.07 9.14
CA VAL A 25 -3.99 1.72 8.15
C VAL A 25 -3.06 0.65 8.69
N LEU A 26 -2.72 -0.30 7.83
CA LEU A 26 -1.73 -1.34 8.12
C LEU A 26 -0.72 -1.35 6.99
N ALA A 27 0.57 -1.47 7.31
CA ALA A 27 1.61 -1.58 6.30
C ALA A 27 2.54 -2.75 6.60
N PHE A 28 2.90 -3.49 5.56
CA PHE A 28 3.77 -4.67 5.68
C PHE A 28 4.65 -4.81 4.45
N ARG A 29 5.79 -5.49 4.61
CA ARG A 29 6.72 -5.71 3.51
C ARG A 29 6.15 -6.68 2.49
N ASP A 30 6.35 -6.37 1.21
CA ASP A 30 5.99 -7.28 0.12
C ASP A 30 6.93 -8.48 0.15
N LEU A 31 6.38 -9.69 0.01
CA LEU A 31 7.16 -10.92 0.00
C LEU A 31 7.96 -11.12 -1.28
N ASN A 32 7.59 -10.41 -2.35
CA ASN A 32 8.28 -10.44 -3.64
C ASN A 32 8.70 -9.01 -4.00
N PRO A 33 9.67 -8.43 -3.28
CA PRO A 33 10.00 -7.02 -3.44
C PRO A 33 10.58 -6.71 -4.82
N GLN A 34 10.10 -5.60 -5.39
CA GLN A 34 10.54 -5.10 -6.69
C GLN A 34 11.53 -3.95 -6.54
N ALA A 35 11.91 -3.61 -5.31
CA ALA A 35 12.90 -2.61 -4.97
C ALA A 35 13.47 -2.95 -3.59
N PRO A 36 14.63 -2.38 -3.20
CA PRO A 36 15.19 -2.61 -1.86
C PRO A 36 14.22 -2.28 -0.73
N VAL A 37 13.35 -1.28 -0.94
CA VAL A 37 12.21 -1.02 -0.06
C VAL A 37 10.96 -1.24 -0.90
N HIS A 38 10.09 -2.15 -0.46
CA HIS A 38 8.80 -2.40 -1.11
C HIS A 38 7.79 -2.75 -0.01
N VAL A 39 6.98 -1.77 0.34
CA VAL A 39 6.00 -1.86 1.43
C VAL A 39 4.60 -1.62 0.88
N LEU A 40 3.62 -2.37 1.36
CA LEU A 40 2.23 -2.25 0.97
C LEU A 40 1.45 -1.58 2.11
N PHE A 41 0.77 -0.48 1.78
CA PHE A 41 -0.09 0.24 2.73
C PHE A 41 -1.54 -0.04 2.38
N ILE A 42 -2.28 -0.59 3.32
CA ILE A 42 -3.68 -0.97 3.10
C ILE A 42 -4.60 -0.32 4.13
N PRO A 43 -5.85 -0.01 3.74
CA PRO A 43 -6.86 0.34 4.73
C PRO A 43 -7.27 -0.94 5.45
N LYS A 44 -7.54 -0.86 6.74
CA LYS A 44 -8.10 -2.01 7.47
C LYS A 44 -9.53 -2.30 7.03
N GLN A 45 -10.26 -1.24 6.65
CA GLN A 45 -11.59 -1.38 6.04
C GLN A 45 -11.44 -2.02 4.65
N PRO A 46 -12.17 -3.09 4.35
CA PRO A 46 -12.11 -3.69 3.03
C PRO A 46 -12.61 -2.75 1.93
N MET A 47 -11.84 -2.64 0.85
CA MET A 47 -12.18 -1.87 -0.34
C MET A 47 -11.45 -2.54 -1.49
N ALA A 48 -12.17 -3.11 -2.45
CA ALA A 48 -11.54 -3.94 -3.48
C ALA A 48 -10.62 -3.13 -4.39
N THR A 49 -11.10 -2.04 -4.94
CA THR A 49 -10.33 -1.19 -5.86
C THR A 49 -10.54 0.29 -5.56
N LEU A 50 -9.71 1.13 -6.14
CA LEU A 50 -9.89 2.57 -6.08
C LEU A 50 -11.23 3.01 -6.69
N ASN A 51 -11.75 2.24 -7.63
CA ASN A 51 -13.05 2.52 -8.25
C ASN A 51 -14.21 2.43 -7.28
N ASP A 52 -14.05 1.70 -6.18
CA ASP A 52 -15.09 1.56 -5.17
C ASP A 52 -15.09 2.71 -4.15
N ALA A 53 -14.08 3.56 -4.21
CA ALA A 53 -13.99 4.70 -3.31
C ALA A 53 -15.01 5.77 -3.68
N THR A 54 -15.55 6.43 -2.66
CA THR A 54 -16.49 7.54 -2.81
C THR A 54 -15.90 8.79 -2.15
N ALA A 55 -16.61 9.91 -2.28
CA ALA A 55 -16.21 11.14 -1.60
C ALA A 55 -16.07 10.97 -0.08
N GLY A 56 -16.87 10.06 0.52
CA GLY A 56 -16.78 9.74 1.94
C GLY A 56 -15.48 9.04 2.34
N ASP A 57 -14.73 8.50 1.37
CA ASP A 57 -13.47 7.81 1.62
C ASP A 57 -12.26 8.72 1.44
N ALA A 58 -12.46 10.00 1.12
CA ALA A 58 -11.35 10.92 0.83
C ALA A 58 -10.36 11.03 2.00
N GLU A 59 -10.85 11.08 3.22
CA GLU A 59 -9.99 11.16 4.39
C GLU A 59 -9.15 9.89 4.55
N LEU A 60 -9.76 8.73 4.40
CA LEU A 60 -9.05 7.45 4.48
C LEU A 60 -7.96 7.33 3.42
N LEU A 61 -8.29 7.69 2.17
CA LEU A 61 -7.31 7.66 1.08
C LEU A 61 -6.16 8.64 1.33
N GLY A 62 -6.47 9.81 1.86
CA GLY A 62 -5.44 10.77 2.25
C GLY A 62 -4.53 10.22 3.35
N LYS A 63 -5.11 9.54 4.33
CA LYS A 63 -4.33 8.92 5.42
C LYS A 63 -3.39 7.84 4.89
N LEU A 64 -3.83 7.04 3.91
CA LEU A 64 -2.95 6.05 3.28
C LEU A 64 -1.72 6.71 2.64
N LEU A 65 -1.94 7.77 1.86
CA LEU A 65 -0.83 8.47 1.20
C LEU A 65 0.07 9.18 2.20
N LEU A 66 -0.51 9.83 3.21
CA LEU A 66 0.28 10.49 4.25
C LEU A 66 1.09 9.49 5.07
N ALA A 67 0.57 8.29 5.28
CA ALA A 67 1.30 7.23 5.97
C ALA A 67 2.56 6.81 5.18
N THR A 68 2.48 6.73 3.84
CA THR A 68 3.66 6.43 3.03
C THR A 68 4.72 7.51 3.18
N ALA A 69 4.31 8.78 3.16
CA ALA A 69 5.24 9.91 3.31
C ALA A 69 5.88 9.92 4.70
N ALA A 70 5.10 9.68 5.74
CA ALA A 70 5.61 9.63 7.11
C ALA A 70 6.62 8.49 7.29
N TYR A 71 6.32 7.33 6.73
CA TYR A 71 7.21 6.16 6.77
C TYR A 71 8.54 6.48 6.07
N ALA A 72 8.48 7.12 4.90
CA ALA A 72 9.67 7.50 4.15
C ALA A 72 10.57 8.43 4.96
N LYS A 73 9.98 9.40 5.67
CA LYS A 73 10.74 10.31 6.54
C LYS A 73 11.36 9.57 7.72
N GLN A 74 10.58 8.70 8.35
CA GLN A 74 11.04 7.94 9.51
C GLN A 74 12.21 7.02 9.15
N GLU A 75 12.15 6.38 7.98
CA GLU A 75 13.16 5.43 7.52
C GLU A 75 14.32 6.10 6.79
N GLY A 76 14.25 7.42 6.57
CA GLY A 76 15.40 8.20 6.10
C GLY A 76 15.59 8.25 4.60
N PHE A 77 14.62 7.83 3.79
CA PHE A 77 14.76 7.87 2.32
C PHE A 77 13.88 8.91 1.63
N ALA A 78 13.18 9.76 2.40
CA ALA A 78 12.29 10.77 1.83
C ALA A 78 13.03 11.74 0.91
N GLU A 79 14.22 12.21 1.30
CA GLU A 79 14.99 13.18 0.51
C GLU A 79 15.47 12.61 -0.83
N GLN A 80 15.87 11.32 -0.86
CA GLN A 80 16.28 10.68 -2.09
C GLN A 80 15.11 10.40 -3.00
N GLY A 81 13.94 10.23 -2.42
CA GLY A 81 12.71 10.01 -3.16
C GLY A 81 12.23 8.58 -3.16
N TYR A 82 10.99 8.43 -3.57
CA TYR A 82 10.30 7.13 -3.62
C TYR A 82 9.16 7.22 -4.61
N ARG A 83 8.59 6.09 -4.95
CA ARG A 83 7.41 6.02 -5.82
C ARG A 83 6.28 5.35 -5.07
N THR A 84 5.08 5.91 -5.21
CA THR A 84 3.86 5.23 -4.75
C THR A 84 3.04 4.83 -5.97
N VAL A 85 2.45 3.64 -5.90
CA VAL A 85 1.65 3.07 -6.99
C VAL A 85 0.36 2.49 -6.43
N ILE A 86 -0.76 2.82 -7.06
CA ILE A 86 -2.05 2.21 -6.79
C ILE A 86 -2.53 1.61 -8.11
N ASN A 87 -2.66 0.29 -8.16
CA ASN A 87 -3.16 -0.41 -9.33
C ASN A 87 -4.66 -0.63 -9.19
N ALA A 88 -5.39 -0.50 -10.28
CA ALA A 88 -6.83 -0.75 -10.30
C ALA A 88 -7.17 -1.69 -11.46
N ASN A 89 -7.74 -2.84 -11.13
CA ASN A 89 -8.22 -3.85 -12.05
C ASN A 89 -7.13 -4.42 -12.98
N GLU A 90 -7.55 -5.14 -14.02
CA GLU A 90 -6.67 -5.98 -14.83
C GLU A 90 -5.59 -5.18 -15.56
N ASP A 91 -5.97 -4.12 -16.27
CA ASP A 91 -4.99 -3.33 -17.01
C ASP A 91 -4.01 -2.59 -16.12
N GLY A 92 -4.40 -2.32 -14.88
CA GLY A 92 -3.52 -1.73 -13.88
C GLY A 92 -2.57 -2.73 -13.25
N GLY A 93 -2.81 -4.02 -13.45
CA GLY A 93 -1.99 -5.07 -12.85
C GLY A 93 -2.33 -5.39 -11.40
N GLN A 94 -3.57 -5.13 -10.98
CA GLN A 94 -3.99 -5.44 -9.61
C GLN A 94 -4.15 -6.94 -9.44
N THR A 95 -3.44 -7.53 -8.48
CA THR A 95 -3.48 -8.98 -8.24
C THR A 95 -4.27 -9.36 -6.99
N VAL A 96 -4.33 -8.48 -6.00
CA VAL A 96 -5.11 -8.70 -4.78
C VAL A 96 -6.18 -7.62 -4.71
N TYR A 97 -7.44 -8.05 -4.55
CA TYR A 97 -8.59 -7.13 -4.56
C TYR A 97 -8.94 -6.65 -3.15
N HIS A 98 -7.96 -6.07 -2.54
CA HIS A 98 -8.02 -5.24 -1.36
C HIS A 98 -7.08 -4.07 -1.68
N LEU A 99 -7.63 -2.87 -1.78
CA LEU A 99 -6.88 -1.66 -2.17
C LEU A 99 -5.55 -1.58 -1.43
N HIS A 100 -4.48 -1.33 -2.16
CA HIS A 100 -3.17 -1.16 -1.55
C HIS A 100 -2.33 -0.16 -2.31
N VAL A 101 -1.52 0.57 -1.56
CA VAL A 101 -0.54 1.52 -2.10
C VAL A 101 0.83 0.87 -1.98
N HIS A 102 1.48 0.63 -3.12
CA HIS A 102 2.88 0.21 -3.11
C HIS A 102 3.76 1.40 -2.80
N LEU A 103 4.70 1.25 -1.90
CA LEU A 103 5.77 2.21 -1.67
C LEU A 103 7.09 1.55 -2.08
N LEU A 104 7.75 2.12 -3.07
CA LEU A 104 8.97 1.58 -3.66
C LEU A 104 10.10 2.59 -3.52
N ALA A 105 11.24 2.16 -2.99
CA ALA A 105 12.38 3.03 -2.76
C ALA A 105 13.69 2.25 -2.75
N GLY A 106 14.81 2.97 -2.70
CA GLY A 106 16.12 2.35 -2.59
C GLY A 106 16.81 2.13 -3.92
N ARG A 107 16.16 2.49 -5.01
CA ARG A 107 16.76 2.52 -6.35
C ARG A 107 16.08 3.59 -7.18
N ARG A 108 16.69 3.98 -8.28
CA ARG A 108 16.07 4.92 -9.21
C ARG A 108 14.93 4.23 -9.97
N MET A 109 13.79 4.90 -9.99
CA MET A 109 12.65 4.48 -10.81
C MET A 109 12.76 5.13 -12.19
N HIS A 110 12.18 4.49 -13.18
CA HIS A 110 12.23 4.97 -14.56
C HIS A 110 10.90 5.54 -15.02
N TRP A 111 10.95 6.23 -16.14
CA TRP A 111 9.77 6.74 -16.82
C TRP A 111 9.82 6.31 -18.28
N PRO A 112 8.73 5.76 -18.89
CA PRO A 112 7.39 5.58 -18.29
C PRO A 112 7.35 4.53 -17.17
N PRO A 113 6.32 4.60 -16.29
CA PRO A 113 6.28 3.76 -15.10
C PRO A 113 5.90 2.29 -15.31
N GLY A 114 5.55 1.91 -16.51
CA GLY A 114 5.14 0.54 -16.79
C GLY A 114 5.57 0.00 -18.12
#